data_36d0ccaa6ddf00cc04c6739818ff9a61
#
_entry.id   36d0ccaa6ddf00cc04c6739818ff9a61
#
_cell.length_a   1.000
_cell.length_b   1.000
_cell.length_c   1.000
_cell.angle_alpha   90.00
_cell.angle_beta   90.00
_cell.angle_gamma   90.00
#
_symmetry.space_group_name_H-M   'P 1'
#
loop_
_entity.id
_entity.type
_entity.pdbx_description
1 polymer ?
#
loop_
_entity_poly.entity_id
_entity_poly.type
_entity_poly.pdbx_seq_one_letter_code
_entity_poly.pdbx_strand_id
1 'polypeptide(L)'
;MHPESYSLAEVLAVADIHPFYNSEVQYPPQPDAIQHARESATKTATEVNLHTRPMVTKKDLYKVIKRLTHDTSPGNVYRLNSYISITGGGSGGLPLMFATDVKENRRHRSVFGDFMAACRLVDPGDWVLTTHASGYLYRSLDLTTELFENAGATVLSCGNYMTPAEVFQYLAHYHVNVLTGDGSQIIQLIHHISMLPVEQGQRLKLTKIIYTSEPLTQAQREHIIKTLGPIKIFSILGSAESGPYAIGSPDLTGQQECTSTVNFVFDTRTMLIEIFPSSIMEEPSPLSARPVPNGEPGIIVQTSLQRLRNPVVRYNTGDIGSVHALPERARDIIAQEDWEHLRVLRLHGRDRRFSFKWFAVYFEFENVATLMQAEGTGILQWQVILDTLKSSPQTTLEVRILRAIDREGLQSKEALVKKIRLFFNLLPENEHLFQITFVDDIGGFEKSGTGTKVMKFVDRTH
;
A
#
# COMPACT_ATOMS: atom_id res chain seq x y z
N MET A 1 -4.38 -13.47 22.87
CA MET A 1 -4.59 -13.77 21.42
C MET A 1 -5.93 -13.15 21.06
N HIS A 2 -6.01 -12.34 20.01
CA HIS A 2 -7.29 -11.93 19.51
C HIS A 2 -8.08 -13.20 19.15
N PRO A 3 -9.31 -13.42 19.61
CA PRO A 3 -9.99 -14.72 19.48
C PRO A 3 -10.18 -15.19 18.05
N GLU A 4 -10.00 -14.28 17.09
CA GLU A 4 -10.18 -14.55 15.67
C GLU A 4 -8.86 -14.60 14.85
N SER A 5 -7.70 -14.49 15.50
CA SER A 5 -6.40 -14.63 14.83
C SER A 5 -5.88 -16.07 14.90
N TYR A 6 -5.06 -16.44 13.94
CA TYR A 6 -4.33 -17.70 13.96
C TYR A 6 -3.07 -17.60 14.84
N SER A 7 -2.66 -18.69 15.45
CA SER A 7 -1.37 -18.73 16.11
C SER A 7 -0.21 -18.72 15.08
N LEU A 8 0.96 -18.25 15.49
CA LEU A 8 2.14 -18.30 14.62
C LEU A 8 2.46 -19.74 14.20
N ALA A 9 2.27 -20.72 15.08
CA ALA A 9 2.48 -22.12 14.79
C ALA A 9 1.59 -22.62 13.65
N GLU A 10 0.30 -22.28 13.66
CA GLU A 10 -0.64 -22.63 12.58
C GLU A 10 -0.23 -21.99 11.24
N VAL A 11 0.13 -20.69 11.27
CA VAL A 11 0.55 -19.97 10.07
C VAL A 11 1.80 -20.60 9.45
N LEU A 12 2.81 -20.94 10.27
CA LEU A 12 4.04 -21.55 9.78
C LEU A 12 3.83 -22.97 9.29
N ALA A 13 3.00 -23.78 9.98
CA ALA A 13 2.68 -25.14 9.53
C ALA A 13 1.99 -25.15 8.16
N VAL A 14 1.11 -24.17 7.88
CA VAL A 14 0.50 -24.04 6.55
C VAL A 14 1.50 -23.48 5.54
N ALA A 15 2.38 -22.56 5.91
CA ALA A 15 3.43 -22.06 5.02
C ALA A 15 4.34 -23.17 4.53
N ASP A 16 4.68 -24.16 5.36
CA ASP A 16 5.53 -25.31 4.99
C ASP A 16 4.97 -26.16 3.84
N ILE A 17 3.66 -26.20 3.71
CA ILE A 17 2.95 -26.95 2.67
C ILE A 17 2.39 -26.02 1.57
N HIS A 18 2.87 -24.77 1.49
CA HIS A 18 2.36 -23.79 0.54
C HIS A 18 3.42 -23.41 -0.51
N PRO A 19 3.07 -23.28 -1.81
CA PRO A 19 4.01 -22.99 -2.88
C PRO A 19 4.68 -21.61 -2.80
N PHE A 20 4.24 -20.72 -1.91
CA PHE A 20 4.93 -19.45 -1.63
C PHE A 20 6.25 -19.66 -0.91
N TYR A 21 6.38 -20.73 -0.14
CA TYR A 21 7.52 -21.01 0.75
C TYR A 21 8.19 -22.36 0.47
N ASN A 22 7.53 -23.24 -0.27
CA ASN A 22 8.04 -24.57 -0.61
C ASN A 22 7.95 -24.77 -2.13
N SER A 23 9.10 -24.76 -2.80
CA SER A 23 9.19 -24.89 -4.26
C SER A 23 8.81 -26.29 -4.80
N GLU A 24 8.78 -27.32 -3.94
CA GLU A 24 8.36 -28.67 -4.31
C GLU A 24 6.83 -28.80 -4.37
N VAL A 25 6.12 -27.85 -3.76
CA VAL A 25 4.67 -27.82 -3.75
C VAL A 25 4.13 -27.06 -4.97
N GLN A 26 3.31 -27.74 -5.76
CA GLN A 26 2.79 -27.15 -7.00
C GLN A 26 1.62 -26.17 -6.75
N TYR A 27 0.66 -26.53 -5.90
CA TYR A 27 -0.57 -25.78 -5.63
C TYR A 27 -0.74 -25.49 -4.14
N PRO A 28 -1.49 -24.43 -3.77
CA PRO A 28 -1.89 -24.22 -2.39
C PRO A 28 -2.61 -25.43 -1.80
N PRO A 29 -2.46 -25.68 -0.48
CA PRO A 29 -3.08 -26.85 0.15
C PRO A 29 -4.61 -26.77 0.11
N GLN A 30 -5.24 -27.93 -0.04
CA GLN A 30 -6.68 -28.09 0.08
C GLN A 30 -7.14 -27.79 1.54
N PRO A 31 -8.42 -27.44 1.76
CA PRO A 31 -8.94 -27.12 3.10
C PRO A 31 -8.66 -28.19 4.16
N ASP A 32 -8.76 -29.46 3.79
CA ASP A 32 -8.48 -30.59 4.70
C ASP A 32 -7.00 -30.66 5.09
N ALA A 33 -6.09 -30.39 4.16
CA ALA A 33 -4.65 -30.33 4.44
C ALA A 33 -4.30 -29.14 5.36
N ILE A 34 -4.96 -27.98 5.16
CA ILE A 34 -4.83 -26.82 6.05
C ILE A 34 -5.30 -27.20 7.45
N GLN A 35 -6.47 -27.83 7.59
CA GLN A 35 -7.00 -28.23 8.86
C GLN A 35 -6.06 -29.22 9.59
N HIS A 36 -5.55 -30.21 8.87
CA HIS A 36 -4.58 -31.17 9.43
C HIS A 36 -3.28 -30.51 9.89
N ALA A 37 -2.73 -29.56 9.11
CA ALA A 37 -1.55 -28.79 9.49
C ALA A 37 -1.77 -27.99 10.79
N ARG A 38 -2.94 -27.36 10.94
CA ARG A 38 -3.34 -26.63 12.14
C ARG A 38 -3.42 -27.54 13.37
N GLU A 39 -4.09 -28.68 13.25
CA GLU A 39 -4.23 -29.66 14.35
C GLU A 39 -2.89 -30.22 14.78
N SER A 40 -1.98 -30.45 13.83
CA SER A 40 -0.62 -30.89 14.09
C SER A 40 0.20 -29.83 14.82
N ALA A 41 0.10 -28.57 14.38
CA ALA A 41 0.77 -27.44 15.02
C ALA A 41 0.32 -27.23 16.48
N THR A 42 -0.97 -27.44 16.76
CA THR A 42 -1.52 -27.31 18.12
C THR A 42 -1.05 -28.42 19.06
N LYS A 43 -0.78 -29.61 18.54
CA LYS A 43 -0.30 -30.76 19.33
C LYS A 43 1.21 -30.73 19.62
N THR A 44 1.98 -30.04 18.79
CA THR A 44 3.43 -29.99 18.91
C THR A 44 3.81 -28.75 19.71
N ALA A 45 4.04 -28.90 21.01
CA ALA A 45 4.44 -27.82 21.92
C ALA A 45 5.91 -27.37 21.70
N THR A 46 6.39 -27.36 20.47
CA THR A 46 7.76 -26.93 20.13
C THR A 46 7.79 -25.42 20.03
N GLU A 47 8.80 -24.79 20.60
CA GLU A 47 9.04 -23.35 20.41
C GLU A 47 9.14 -23.03 18.92
N VAL A 48 8.13 -22.29 18.42
CA VAL A 48 8.03 -21.95 17.02
C VAL A 48 8.94 -20.76 16.75
N ASN A 49 9.99 -20.98 15.96
CA ASN A 49 10.96 -19.94 15.64
C ASN A 49 10.72 -19.36 14.26
N LEU A 50 10.18 -18.14 14.22
CA LEU A 50 9.95 -17.39 12.97
C LEU A 50 11.26 -17.11 12.21
N HIS A 51 12.37 -16.91 12.93
CA HIS A 51 13.66 -16.54 12.33
C HIS A 51 14.31 -17.66 11.50
N THR A 52 13.84 -18.89 11.61
CA THR A 52 14.31 -20.01 10.77
C THR A 52 13.70 -19.98 9.37
N ARG A 53 12.72 -19.12 9.12
CA ARG A 53 12.04 -19.02 7.83
C ARG A 53 12.71 -18.00 6.91
N PRO A 54 12.82 -18.29 5.60
CA PRO A 54 13.37 -17.32 4.66
C PRO A 54 12.44 -16.09 4.55
N MET A 55 13.03 -14.94 4.27
CA MET A 55 12.28 -13.78 3.85
C MET A 55 11.86 -13.93 2.39
N VAL A 56 10.65 -13.47 2.09
CA VAL A 56 10.09 -13.50 0.74
C VAL A 56 9.99 -12.08 0.20
N THR A 57 10.57 -11.84 -0.96
CA THR A 57 10.44 -10.56 -1.65
C THR A 57 9.16 -10.51 -2.48
N LYS A 58 8.74 -9.30 -2.85
CA LYS A 58 7.62 -9.11 -3.78
C LYS A 58 7.83 -9.86 -5.09
N LYS A 59 9.04 -9.82 -5.64
CA LYS A 59 9.42 -10.49 -6.88
C LYS A 59 9.21 -12.01 -6.80
N ASP A 60 9.71 -12.63 -5.73
CA ASP A 60 9.60 -14.08 -5.54
C ASP A 60 8.14 -14.52 -5.36
N LEU A 61 7.40 -13.79 -4.52
CA LEU A 61 6.00 -14.04 -4.25
C LEU A 61 5.16 -13.96 -5.52
N TYR A 62 5.32 -12.88 -6.28
CA TYR A 62 4.51 -12.65 -7.49
C TYR A 62 4.92 -13.52 -8.68
N LYS A 63 6.13 -14.07 -8.70
CA LYS A 63 6.51 -15.12 -9.65
C LYS A 63 5.63 -16.37 -9.49
N VAL A 64 5.40 -16.80 -8.25
CA VAL A 64 4.51 -17.94 -7.94
C VAL A 64 3.05 -17.56 -8.19
N ILE A 65 2.62 -16.38 -7.72
CA ILE A 65 1.25 -15.89 -7.91
C ILE A 65 0.88 -15.82 -9.40
N LYS A 66 1.76 -15.32 -10.25
CA LYS A 66 1.53 -15.26 -11.71
C LYS A 66 1.24 -16.64 -12.28
N ARG A 67 2.04 -17.64 -11.92
CA ARG A 67 1.81 -19.04 -12.33
C ARG A 67 0.44 -19.53 -11.86
N LEU A 68 0.14 -19.38 -10.57
CA LEU A 68 -1.13 -19.84 -9.98
C LEU A 68 -2.35 -19.10 -10.55
N THR A 69 -2.21 -17.84 -10.91
CA THR A 69 -3.30 -17.05 -11.51
C THR A 69 -3.67 -17.55 -12.91
N HIS A 70 -2.67 -17.95 -13.70
CA HIS A 70 -2.88 -18.41 -15.07
C HIS A 70 -3.27 -19.89 -15.18
N ASP A 71 -2.85 -20.71 -14.24
CA ASP A 71 -3.11 -22.14 -14.24
C ASP A 71 -4.57 -22.46 -13.86
N THR A 72 -5.33 -23.02 -14.79
CA THR A 72 -6.74 -23.39 -14.62
C THR A 72 -6.96 -24.84 -14.23
N SER A 73 -5.90 -25.57 -13.89
CA SER A 73 -5.98 -26.98 -13.46
C SER A 73 -6.90 -27.16 -12.24
N PRO A 74 -7.69 -28.23 -12.17
CA PRO A 74 -8.65 -28.47 -11.08
C PRO A 74 -8.00 -28.53 -9.68
N GLY A 75 -6.74 -28.92 -9.58
CA GLY A 75 -5.97 -28.93 -8.31
C GLY A 75 -5.55 -27.57 -7.81
N ASN A 76 -5.67 -26.51 -8.63
CA ASN A 76 -5.25 -25.17 -8.27
C ASN A 76 -6.32 -24.43 -7.46
N VAL A 77 -6.32 -24.61 -6.16
CA VAL A 77 -7.29 -23.94 -5.26
C VAL A 77 -7.03 -22.45 -5.07
N TYR A 78 -5.91 -21.91 -5.57
CA TYR A 78 -5.65 -20.46 -5.54
C TYR A 78 -6.78 -19.64 -6.16
N ARG A 79 -7.43 -20.21 -7.19
CA ARG A 79 -8.51 -19.57 -7.96
C ARG A 79 -9.90 -19.77 -7.37
N LEU A 80 -10.05 -20.52 -6.27
CA LEU A 80 -11.35 -20.84 -5.67
C LEU A 80 -11.64 -19.93 -4.49
N ASN A 81 -12.90 -19.46 -4.37
CA ASN A 81 -13.40 -18.66 -3.23
C ASN A 81 -12.47 -17.52 -2.81
N SER A 82 -11.91 -16.83 -3.79
CA SER A 82 -10.88 -15.81 -3.55
C SER A 82 -11.44 -14.41 -3.65
N TYR A 83 -11.10 -13.59 -2.67
CA TYR A 83 -11.13 -12.14 -2.76
C TYR A 83 -9.82 -11.68 -3.40
N ILE A 84 -9.92 -10.89 -4.46
CA ILE A 84 -8.76 -10.41 -5.20
C ILE A 84 -8.47 -8.96 -4.84
N SER A 85 -7.26 -8.72 -4.33
CA SER A 85 -6.68 -7.39 -4.16
C SER A 85 -5.76 -7.08 -5.34
N ILE A 86 -5.88 -5.88 -5.88
CA ILE A 86 -5.06 -5.40 -7.00
C ILE A 86 -3.95 -4.52 -6.44
N THR A 87 -2.75 -4.68 -6.99
CA THR A 87 -1.59 -3.85 -6.66
C THR A 87 -0.97 -3.31 -7.94
N GLY A 88 -0.42 -2.11 -7.86
CA GLY A 88 0.36 -1.52 -8.96
C GLY A 88 1.64 -2.31 -9.26
N GLY A 89 2.25 -2.07 -10.41
CA GLY A 89 3.54 -2.65 -10.81
C GLY A 89 3.44 -3.92 -11.65
N GLY A 90 2.28 -4.21 -12.25
CA GLY A 90 2.15 -5.28 -13.25
C GLY A 90 2.90 -4.95 -14.55
N SER A 91 3.43 -5.95 -15.23
CA SER A 91 4.03 -5.81 -16.57
C SER A 91 2.97 -5.92 -17.66
N GLY A 92 3.12 -5.14 -18.73
CA GLY A 92 2.21 -5.22 -19.89
C GLY A 92 0.81 -4.67 -19.65
N GLY A 93 0.62 -3.80 -18.65
CA GLY A 93 -0.64 -3.12 -18.33
C GLY A 93 -1.67 -3.98 -17.60
N LEU A 94 -1.33 -5.20 -17.24
CA LEU A 94 -2.15 -6.01 -16.35
C LEU A 94 -1.67 -5.82 -14.91
N PRO A 95 -2.56 -5.42 -13.98
CA PRO A 95 -2.17 -5.25 -12.59
C PRO A 95 -1.78 -6.59 -11.96
N LEU A 96 -0.87 -6.55 -11.01
CA LEU A 96 -0.63 -7.70 -10.14
C LEU A 96 -1.82 -7.90 -9.21
N MET A 97 -2.14 -9.16 -8.90
CA MET A 97 -3.25 -9.47 -8.01
C MET A 97 -2.81 -10.43 -6.91
N PHE A 98 -3.32 -10.19 -5.71
CA PHE A 98 -3.16 -11.08 -4.56
C PHE A 98 -4.52 -11.67 -4.18
N ALA A 99 -4.60 -13.00 -4.08
CA ALA A 99 -5.82 -13.69 -3.69
C ALA A 99 -5.80 -13.99 -2.19
N THR A 100 -6.89 -13.63 -1.51
CA THR A 100 -7.15 -13.98 -0.12
C THR A 100 -8.41 -14.83 -0.06
N ASP A 101 -8.53 -15.76 0.87
CA ASP A 101 -9.78 -16.46 1.09
C ASP A 101 -10.89 -15.47 1.47
N VAL A 102 -12.09 -15.64 0.88
CA VAL A 102 -13.21 -14.71 1.10
C VAL A 102 -13.61 -14.63 2.58
N LYS A 103 -13.63 -15.77 3.27
CA LYS A 103 -14.02 -15.81 4.70
C LYS A 103 -12.94 -15.20 5.58
N GLU A 104 -11.67 -15.53 5.32
CA GLU A 104 -10.53 -14.90 6.02
C GLU A 104 -10.51 -13.39 5.81
N ASN A 105 -10.76 -12.93 4.58
CA ASN A 105 -10.81 -11.51 4.27
C ASN A 105 -11.93 -10.79 5.03
N ARG A 106 -13.14 -11.35 5.10
CA ARG A 106 -14.25 -10.76 5.85
C ARG A 106 -13.97 -10.73 7.35
N ARG A 107 -13.43 -11.82 7.91
CA ARG A 107 -13.02 -11.86 9.31
C ARG A 107 -11.93 -10.80 9.60
N HIS A 108 -10.93 -10.68 8.74
CA HIS A 108 -9.89 -9.67 8.88
C HIS A 108 -10.48 -8.24 8.90
N ARG A 109 -11.47 -7.96 8.04
CA ARG A 109 -12.17 -6.67 8.03
C ARG A 109 -12.94 -6.41 9.33
N SER A 110 -13.58 -7.43 9.89
CA SER A 110 -14.25 -7.33 11.17
C SER A 110 -13.26 -7.01 12.30
N VAL A 111 -12.19 -7.81 12.41
CA VAL A 111 -11.14 -7.61 13.43
C VAL A 111 -10.49 -6.23 13.32
N PHE A 112 -10.26 -5.75 12.09
CA PHE A 112 -9.69 -4.42 11.91
C PHE A 112 -10.70 -3.30 12.20
N GLY A 113 -11.99 -3.52 11.94
CA GLY A 113 -13.07 -2.61 12.35
C GLY A 113 -13.12 -2.46 13.87
N ASP A 114 -13.10 -3.57 14.61
CA ASP A 114 -13.02 -3.57 16.08
C ASP A 114 -11.78 -2.83 16.58
N PHE A 115 -10.63 -3.03 15.93
CA PHE A 115 -9.41 -2.31 16.26
C PHE A 115 -9.53 -0.79 16.02
N MET A 116 -10.17 -0.37 14.92
CA MET A 116 -10.44 1.05 14.65
C MET A 116 -11.33 1.66 15.74
N ALA A 117 -12.38 0.95 16.18
CA ALA A 117 -13.27 1.37 17.26
C ALA A 117 -12.53 1.44 18.61
N ALA A 118 -11.75 0.41 18.97
CA ALA A 118 -10.94 0.38 20.19
C ALA A 118 -9.94 1.55 20.27
N CYS A 119 -9.40 1.96 19.13
CA CYS A 119 -8.50 3.10 19.00
C CYS A 119 -9.19 4.45 18.77
N ARG A 120 -10.52 4.51 18.83
CA ARG A 120 -11.34 5.70 18.65
C ARG A 120 -11.11 6.47 17.35
N LEU A 121 -10.77 5.76 16.28
CA LEU A 121 -10.83 6.34 14.94
C LEU A 121 -12.28 6.54 14.51
N VAL A 122 -13.12 5.60 14.88
CA VAL A 122 -14.55 5.60 14.63
C VAL A 122 -15.27 5.55 15.96
N ASP A 123 -16.25 6.41 16.14
CA ASP A 123 -17.11 6.44 17.30
C ASP A 123 -18.52 5.95 16.92
N PRO A 124 -19.28 5.34 17.87
CA PRO A 124 -20.68 5.03 17.63
C PRO A 124 -21.47 6.28 17.25
N GLY A 125 -22.18 6.23 16.14
CA GLY A 125 -22.91 7.39 15.62
C GLY A 125 -22.16 8.21 14.58
N ASP A 126 -20.93 7.87 14.22
CA ASP A 126 -20.25 8.47 13.07
C ASP A 126 -20.99 8.16 11.76
N TRP A 127 -21.16 9.21 10.96
CA TRP A 127 -21.62 9.13 9.58
C TRP A 127 -20.42 9.36 8.67
N VAL A 128 -20.01 8.31 7.99
CA VAL A 128 -18.81 8.29 7.15
C VAL A 128 -19.21 8.39 5.69
N LEU A 129 -18.63 9.32 4.96
CA LEU A 129 -18.71 9.34 3.51
C LEU A 129 -17.37 8.91 2.91
N THR A 130 -17.40 7.88 2.06
CA THR A 130 -16.21 7.32 1.43
C THR A 130 -16.16 7.64 -0.06
N THR A 131 -15.02 8.21 -0.50
CA THR A 131 -14.72 8.52 -1.91
C THR A 131 -13.75 7.54 -2.54
N HIS A 132 -13.44 6.43 -1.87
CA HIS A 132 -12.49 5.43 -2.38
C HIS A 132 -12.92 4.85 -3.74
N ALA A 133 -11.91 4.39 -4.50
CA ALA A 133 -12.12 3.89 -5.85
C ALA A 133 -12.85 2.54 -5.89
N SER A 134 -13.73 2.39 -6.89
CA SER A 134 -14.40 1.15 -7.27
C SER A 134 -14.36 0.99 -8.78
N GLY A 135 -14.31 -0.24 -9.27
CA GLY A 135 -14.15 -0.52 -10.70
C GLY A 135 -12.69 -0.59 -11.13
N TYR A 136 -12.42 -0.83 -12.40
CA TYR A 136 -11.08 -1.10 -12.93
C TYR A 136 -10.32 -2.17 -12.12
N LEU A 137 -11.05 -3.18 -11.62
CA LEU A 137 -10.59 -4.23 -10.72
C LEU A 137 -10.25 -3.77 -9.29
N TYR A 138 -10.30 -2.48 -8.98
CA TYR A 138 -10.13 -1.97 -7.61
C TYR A 138 -11.38 -2.19 -6.77
N ARG A 139 -11.16 -2.49 -5.50
CA ARG A 139 -12.21 -2.74 -4.51
C ARG A 139 -11.99 -1.98 -3.20
N SER A 140 -11.32 -0.83 -3.27
CA SER A 140 -11.06 -0.02 -2.07
C SER A 140 -12.34 0.56 -1.47
N LEU A 141 -13.33 0.90 -2.28
CA LEU A 141 -14.65 1.32 -1.80
C LEU A 141 -15.35 0.22 -1.00
N ASP A 142 -15.39 -1.01 -1.54
CA ASP A 142 -15.94 -2.20 -0.87
C ASP A 142 -15.20 -2.49 0.45
N LEU A 143 -13.87 -2.43 0.42
CA LEU A 143 -13.05 -2.63 1.60
C LEU A 143 -13.35 -1.59 2.69
N THR A 144 -13.26 -0.31 2.37
CA THR A 144 -13.43 0.76 3.36
C THR A 144 -14.84 0.84 3.88
N THR A 145 -15.87 0.65 3.06
CA THR A 145 -17.26 0.56 3.52
C THR A 145 -17.40 -0.49 4.62
N GLU A 146 -16.95 -1.72 4.37
CA GLU A 146 -17.07 -2.82 5.34
C GLU A 146 -16.22 -2.58 6.61
N LEU A 147 -15.03 -1.96 6.49
CA LEU A 147 -14.21 -1.62 7.66
C LEU A 147 -14.93 -0.65 8.61
N PHE A 148 -15.52 0.42 8.06
CA PHE A 148 -16.20 1.44 8.86
C PHE A 148 -17.52 0.93 9.44
N GLU A 149 -18.27 0.10 8.70
CA GLU A 149 -19.48 -0.56 9.20
C GLU A 149 -19.16 -1.52 10.35
N ASN A 150 -18.10 -2.33 10.23
CA ASN A 150 -17.63 -3.20 11.31
C ASN A 150 -17.14 -2.40 12.53
N ALA A 151 -16.62 -1.17 12.33
CA ALA A 151 -16.27 -0.27 13.43
C ALA A 151 -17.49 0.43 14.08
N GLY A 152 -18.71 0.19 13.59
CA GLY A 152 -19.96 0.72 14.14
C GLY A 152 -20.45 2.02 13.52
N ALA A 153 -19.89 2.47 12.40
CA ALA A 153 -20.33 3.67 11.70
C ALA A 153 -21.48 3.40 10.72
N THR A 154 -22.19 4.48 10.34
CA THR A 154 -23.06 4.50 9.17
C THR A 154 -22.28 5.01 7.97
N VAL A 155 -22.26 4.26 6.86
CA VAL A 155 -21.41 4.58 5.71
C VAL A 155 -22.20 4.96 4.47
N LEU A 156 -21.85 6.09 3.86
CA LEU A 156 -22.31 6.54 2.55
C LEU A 156 -21.20 6.29 1.52
N SER A 157 -21.42 5.36 0.60
CA SER A 157 -20.47 4.96 -0.42
C SER A 157 -20.62 5.83 -1.68
N CYS A 158 -19.85 6.92 -1.77
CA CYS A 158 -19.82 7.81 -2.94
C CYS A 158 -18.99 7.25 -4.09
N GLY A 159 -17.85 6.66 -3.76
CA GLY A 159 -16.86 6.28 -4.77
C GLY A 159 -16.12 7.49 -5.36
N ASN A 160 -15.24 7.22 -6.33
CA ASN A 160 -14.32 8.20 -6.89
C ASN A 160 -14.82 8.91 -8.15
N TYR A 161 -16.04 8.62 -8.61
CA TYR A 161 -16.58 9.20 -9.85
C TYR A 161 -17.41 10.47 -9.62
N MET A 162 -17.82 10.73 -8.38
CA MET A 162 -18.56 11.94 -8.06
C MET A 162 -17.65 13.16 -8.08
N THR A 163 -18.18 14.25 -8.61
CA THR A 163 -17.47 15.55 -8.59
C THR A 163 -17.35 16.09 -7.16
N PRO A 164 -16.34 16.92 -6.85
CA PRO A 164 -16.23 17.57 -5.55
C PRO A 164 -17.49 18.35 -5.12
N ALA A 165 -18.22 18.93 -6.10
CA ALA A 165 -19.46 19.64 -5.83
C ALA A 165 -20.60 18.71 -5.39
N GLU A 166 -20.71 17.53 -6.01
CA GLU A 166 -21.69 16.52 -5.61
C GLU A 166 -21.37 15.95 -4.23
N VAL A 167 -20.09 15.60 -3.98
CA VAL A 167 -19.65 15.11 -2.68
C VAL A 167 -19.94 16.15 -1.59
N PHE A 168 -19.66 17.43 -1.84
CA PHE A 168 -19.96 18.51 -0.90
C PHE A 168 -21.47 18.57 -0.56
N GLN A 169 -22.35 18.41 -1.55
CA GLN A 169 -23.80 18.41 -1.33
C GLN A 169 -24.22 17.28 -0.39
N TYR A 170 -23.68 16.07 -0.56
CA TYR A 170 -23.99 14.93 0.30
C TYR A 170 -23.43 15.11 1.71
N LEU A 171 -22.21 15.61 1.86
CA LEU A 171 -21.62 15.95 3.17
C LEU A 171 -22.53 16.92 3.95
N ALA A 172 -23.01 17.96 3.28
CA ALA A 172 -23.86 18.99 3.90
C ALA A 172 -25.28 18.48 4.16
N HIS A 173 -25.88 17.72 3.22
CA HIS A 173 -27.27 17.26 3.32
C HIS A 173 -27.47 16.21 4.42
N TYR A 174 -26.54 15.23 4.49
CA TYR A 174 -26.64 14.13 5.45
C TYR A 174 -25.89 14.43 6.77
N HIS A 175 -25.37 15.64 6.95
CA HIS A 175 -24.63 16.05 8.16
C HIS A 175 -23.49 15.09 8.49
N VAL A 176 -22.78 14.63 7.45
CA VAL A 176 -21.66 13.72 7.57
C VAL A 176 -20.56 14.35 8.42
N ASN A 177 -20.05 13.59 9.39
CA ASN A 177 -18.99 14.07 10.28
C ASN A 177 -17.63 13.43 10.04
N VAL A 178 -17.55 12.38 9.22
CA VAL A 178 -16.30 11.70 8.84
C VAL A 178 -16.17 11.60 7.32
N LEU A 179 -15.08 12.14 6.78
CA LEU A 179 -14.73 11.97 5.37
C LEU A 179 -13.59 10.97 5.25
N THR A 180 -13.71 9.99 4.35
CA THR A 180 -12.61 9.06 4.03
C THR A 180 -12.39 8.94 2.53
N GLY A 181 -11.11 8.81 2.13
CA GLY A 181 -10.68 8.71 0.72
C GLY A 181 -9.16 8.57 0.62
N ASP A 182 -8.67 8.51 -0.61
CA ASP A 182 -7.24 8.65 -0.86
C ASP A 182 -6.82 10.10 -0.62
N GLY A 183 -5.58 10.31 -0.19
CA GLY A 183 -5.07 11.64 0.17
C GLY A 183 -5.29 12.69 -0.92
N SER A 184 -5.05 12.34 -2.19
CA SER A 184 -5.25 13.23 -3.35
C SER A 184 -6.72 13.62 -3.55
N GLN A 185 -7.66 12.67 -3.40
CA GLN A 185 -9.11 12.93 -3.52
C GLN A 185 -9.60 13.87 -2.42
N ILE A 186 -9.15 13.63 -1.19
CA ILE A 186 -9.47 14.49 -0.05
C ILE A 186 -8.98 15.91 -0.32
N ILE A 187 -7.73 16.10 -0.75
CA ILE A 187 -7.18 17.42 -1.04
C ILE A 187 -7.94 18.12 -2.16
N GLN A 188 -8.33 17.41 -3.21
CA GLN A 188 -9.13 17.98 -4.29
C GLN A 188 -10.50 18.49 -3.79
N LEU A 189 -11.17 17.71 -2.93
CA LEU A 189 -12.43 18.11 -2.31
C LEU A 189 -12.24 19.32 -1.38
N ILE A 190 -11.23 19.30 -0.52
CA ILE A 190 -10.94 20.43 0.39
C ILE A 190 -10.60 21.69 -0.39
N HIS A 191 -9.85 21.57 -1.47
CA HIS A 191 -9.56 22.70 -2.34
C HIS A 191 -10.86 23.27 -2.96
N HIS A 192 -11.76 22.42 -3.46
CA HIS A 192 -13.08 22.86 -3.93
C HIS A 192 -13.85 23.61 -2.83
N ILE A 193 -13.91 23.06 -1.61
CA ILE A 193 -14.59 23.69 -0.48
C ILE A 193 -13.99 25.07 -0.15
N SER A 194 -12.66 25.22 -0.22
CA SER A 194 -11.97 26.48 0.06
C SER A 194 -12.31 27.61 -0.93
N MET A 195 -12.84 27.26 -2.11
CA MET A 195 -13.28 28.20 -3.14
C MET A 195 -14.76 28.60 -3.02
N LEU A 196 -15.51 27.93 -2.15
CA LEU A 196 -16.92 28.24 -1.91
C LEU A 196 -17.09 29.44 -0.99
N PRO A 197 -18.26 30.17 -1.05
CA PRO A 197 -18.62 31.15 -0.04
C PRO A 197 -18.57 30.58 1.37
N VAL A 198 -18.12 31.37 2.35
CA VAL A 198 -17.93 30.94 3.75
C VAL A 198 -19.20 30.34 4.34
N GLU A 199 -20.37 30.89 4.00
CA GLU A 199 -21.68 30.43 4.47
C GLU A 199 -22.00 29.01 4.01
N GLN A 200 -21.49 28.60 2.84
CA GLN A 200 -21.65 27.23 2.36
C GLN A 200 -20.74 26.28 3.15
N GLY A 201 -19.49 26.64 3.40
CA GLY A 201 -18.57 25.85 4.21
C GLY A 201 -19.10 25.58 5.64
N GLN A 202 -19.81 26.56 6.23
CA GLN A 202 -20.41 26.42 7.58
C GLN A 202 -21.53 25.36 7.65
N ARG A 203 -22.05 24.88 6.53
CA ARG A 203 -23.04 23.81 6.49
C ARG A 203 -22.42 22.44 6.79
N LEU A 204 -21.12 22.28 6.65
CA LEU A 204 -20.43 21.02 6.92
C LEU A 204 -20.35 20.75 8.42
N LYS A 205 -20.42 19.47 8.76
CA LYS A 205 -20.30 18.97 10.14
C LYS A 205 -19.08 18.06 10.33
N LEU A 206 -18.11 18.16 9.41
CA LEU A 206 -16.91 17.34 9.46
C LEU A 206 -16.12 17.60 10.74
N THR A 207 -15.80 16.52 11.44
CA THR A 207 -14.95 16.51 12.64
C THR A 207 -13.71 15.65 12.47
N LYS A 208 -13.78 14.71 11.50
CA LYS A 208 -12.70 13.74 11.22
C LYS A 208 -12.46 13.61 9.72
N ILE A 209 -11.18 13.44 9.37
CA ILE A 209 -10.73 12.93 8.07
C ILE A 209 -9.92 11.67 8.33
N ILE A 210 -10.20 10.59 7.59
CA ILE A 210 -9.45 9.34 7.66
C ILE A 210 -8.97 9.02 6.26
N TYR A 211 -7.67 9.20 5.99
CA TYR A 211 -7.12 8.99 4.65
C TYR A 211 -6.35 7.68 4.55
N THR A 212 -6.21 7.19 3.31
CA THR A 212 -5.44 6.00 2.98
C THR A 212 -4.43 6.30 1.86
N SER A 213 -3.63 5.32 1.50
CA SER A 213 -2.77 5.24 0.31
C SER A 213 -1.57 6.19 0.32
N GLU A 214 -1.77 7.47 0.55
CA GLU A 214 -0.72 8.49 0.46
C GLU A 214 -0.60 9.30 1.74
N PRO A 215 0.63 9.52 2.26
CA PRO A 215 0.82 10.44 3.36
C PRO A 215 0.49 11.88 2.94
N LEU A 216 -0.30 12.57 3.76
CA LEU A 216 -0.56 14.00 3.58
C LEU A 216 0.68 14.80 3.98
N THR A 217 1.12 15.72 3.11
CA THR A 217 2.19 16.67 3.40
C THR A 217 1.77 17.69 4.45
N GLN A 218 2.74 18.39 5.05
CA GLN A 218 2.46 19.46 6.01
C GLN A 218 1.56 20.54 5.40
N ALA A 219 1.88 21.00 4.19
CA ALA A 219 1.07 22.01 3.48
C ALA A 219 -0.37 21.55 3.24
N GLN A 220 -0.57 20.27 2.92
CA GLN A 220 -1.90 19.70 2.73
C GLN A 220 -2.69 19.66 4.06
N ARG A 221 -2.05 19.27 5.16
CA ARG A 221 -2.66 19.28 6.50
C ARG A 221 -3.05 20.70 6.94
N GLU A 222 -2.17 21.66 6.73
CA GLU A 222 -2.43 23.09 7.01
C GLU A 222 -3.60 23.63 6.16
N HIS A 223 -3.66 23.24 4.89
CA HIS A 223 -4.76 23.62 4.01
C HIS A 223 -6.10 23.04 4.49
N ILE A 224 -6.13 21.77 4.91
CA ILE A 224 -7.32 21.14 5.51
C ILE A 224 -7.78 21.91 6.75
N ILE A 225 -6.87 22.16 7.69
CA ILE A 225 -7.19 22.84 8.96
C ILE A 225 -7.64 24.28 8.72
N LYS A 226 -7.00 24.99 7.78
CA LYS A 226 -7.38 26.36 7.41
C LYS A 226 -8.78 26.41 6.80
N THR A 227 -9.16 25.39 6.00
CA THR A 227 -10.45 25.37 5.29
C THR A 227 -11.61 24.91 6.18
N LEU A 228 -11.41 23.88 6.99
CA LEU A 228 -12.45 23.23 7.78
C LEU A 228 -12.45 23.63 9.27
N GLY A 229 -11.40 24.31 9.74
CA GLY A 229 -11.20 24.55 11.16
C GLY A 229 -10.57 23.36 11.88
N PRO A 230 -10.68 23.29 13.22
CA PRO A 230 -10.13 22.21 14.01
C PRO A 230 -10.77 20.87 13.63
N ILE A 231 -10.00 19.98 13.02
CA ILE A 231 -10.43 18.68 12.58
C ILE A 231 -9.36 17.63 12.89
N LYS A 232 -9.79 16.42 13.28
CA LYS A 232 -8.89 15.30 13.51
C LYS A 232 -8.54 14.62 12.17
N ILE A 233 -7.26 14.37 11.94
CA ILE A 233 -6.76 13.75 10.71
C ILE A 233 -6.07 12.44 11.08
N PHE A 234 -6.70 11.34 10.71
CA PHE A 234 -6.26 9.97 10.90
C PHE A 234 -5.85 9.34 9.58
N SER A 235 -5.19 8.18 9.65
CA SER A 235 -4.86 7.39 8.47
C SER A 235 -4.94 5.88 8.71
N ILE A 236 -5.08 5.11 7.64
CA ILE A 236 -5.04 3.65 7.66
C ILE A 236 -3.90 3.19 6.75
N LEU A 237 -3.08 2.26 7.26
CA LEU A 237 -1.99 1.63 6.53
C LEU A 237 -2.36 0.19 6.20
N GLY A 238 -2.15 -0.19 4.95
CA GLY A 238 -2.39 -1.53 4.45
C GLY A 238 -1.72 -1.77 3.10
N SER A 239 -1.76 -3.00 2.65
CA SER A 239 -1.28 -3.42 1.33
C SER A 239 -2.20 -4.48 0.72
N ALA A 240 -2.04 -4.77 -0.57
CA ALA A 240 -2.78 -5.84 -1.22
C ALA A 240 -2.46 -7.21 -0.59
N GLU A 241 -1.20 -7.41 -0.20
CA GLU A 241 -0.70 -8.65 0.39
C GLU A 241 -1.16 -8.83 1.84
N SER A 242 -1.05 -7.79 2.66
CA SER A 242 -1.33 -7.86 4.10
C SER A 242 -2.75 -7.44 4.48
N GLY A 243 -3.48 -6.73 3.61
CA GLY A 243 -4.73 -6.03 3.99
C GLY A 243 -4.43 -4.81 4.87
N PRO A 244 -5.45 -4.18 5.47
CA PRO A 244 -5.29 -3.13 6.46
C PRO A 244 -4.75 -3.71 7.77
N TYR A 245 -3.74 -3.09 8.38
CA TYR A 245 -3.13 -3.64 9.59
C TYR A 245 -2.68 -2.61 10.63
N ALA A 246 -2.66 -1.32 10.27
CA ALA A 246 -2.23 -0.29 11.21
C ALA A 246 -2.97 1.04 10.98
N ILE A 247 -3.03 1.86 12.01
CA ILE A 247 -3.76 3.13 12.03
C ILE A 247 -2.84 4.27 12.46
N GLY A 248 -2.92 5.40 11.77
CA GLY A 248 -2.27 6.65 12.18
C GLY A 248 -3.25 7.50 12.98
N SER A 249 -2.97 7.66 14.28
CA SER A 249 -3.79 8.43 15.21
C SER A 249 -2.94 9.40 16.01
N PRO A 250 -3.09 10.72 15.77
CA PRO A 250 -2.42 11.73 16.58
C PRO A 250 -2.85 11.70 18.07
N ASP A 251 -4.03 11.22 18.36
CA ASP A 251 -4.52 11.06 19.72
C ASP A 251 -3.69 10.03 20.50
N LEU A 252 -3.25 8.96 19.82
CA LEU A 252 -2.43 7.89 20.40
C LEU A 252 -0.93 8.21 20.37
N THR A 253 -0.41 8.72 19.25
CA THR A 253 1.04 8.85 19.03
C THR A 253 1.58 10.25 19.15
N GLY A 254 0.72 11.25 19.33
CA GLY A 254 1.07 12.66 19.27
C GLY A 254 1.00 13.22 17.85
N GLN A 255 1.05 14.54 17.77
CA GLN A 255 1.17 15.21 16.48
C GLN A 255 2.55 14.92 15.87
N GLN A 256 2.58 14.79 14.57
CA GLN A 256 3.80 14.49 13.84
C GLN A 256 4.67 15.75 13.76
N GLU A 257 5.83 15.71 14.40
CA GLU A 257 6.79 16.82 14.41
C GLU A 257 7.64 16.87 13.13
N CYS A 258 7.79 15.74 12.44
CA CYS A 258 8.61 15.61 11.23
C CYS A 258 7.76 15.26 10.03
N THR A 259 7.92 15.97 8.92
CA THR A 259 7.18 15.77 7.67
C THR A 259 7.54 14.49 6.92
N SER A 260 8.67 13.88 7.26
CA SER A 260 9.22 12.71 6.54
C SER A 260 8.79 11.34 7.11
N THR A 261 8.19 11.30 8.31
CA THR A 261 7.81 10.04 8.96
C THR A 261 6.35 10.06 9.41
N VAL A 262 5.67 8.91 9.40
CA VAL A 262 4.31 8.75 9.92
C VAL A 262 4.29 7.63 10.96
N ASN A 263 3.65 7.89 12.10
CA ASN A 263 3.47 6.90 13.16
C ASN A 263 2.15 6.16 12.97
N PHE A 264 2.20 4.83 12.98
CA PHE A 264 1.04 3.95 12.91
C PHE A 264 1.02 3.00 14.09
N VAL A 265 -0.13 2.85 14.74
CA VAL A 265 -0.35 1.84 15.78
C VAL A 265 -0.81 0.55 15.11
N PHE A 266 -0.27 -0.59 15.51
CA PHE A 266 -0.67 -1.92 15.06
C PHE A 266 -0.75 -2.92 16.21
N ASP A 267 -1.51 -4.00 16.00
CA ASP A 267 -1.73 -5.06 16.98
C ASP A 267 -0.86 -6.28 16.64
N THR A 268 0.03 -6.66 17.55
CA THR A 268 0.92 -7.83 17.41
C THR A 268 0.18 -9.17 17.42
N ARG A 269 -1.09 -9.18 17.85
CA ARG A 269 -1.96 -10.37 17.77
C ARG A 269 -2.45 -10.66 16.35
N THR A 270 -2.39 -9.65 15.47
CA THR A 270 -2.86 -9.74 14.06
C THR A 270 -1.74 -9.65 13.05
N MET A 271 -0.68 -8.88 13.37
CA MET A 271 0.46 -8.65 12.50
C MET A 271 1.77 -8.64 13.29
N LEU A 272 2.70 -9.49 12.92
CA LEU A 272 4.07 -9.42 13.42
C LEU A 272 4.94 -8.60 12.46
N ILE A 273 5.70 -7.67 13.01
CA ILE A 273 6.62 -6.81 12.26
C ILE A 273 8.03 -7.00 12.82
N GLU A 274 8.96 -7.38 11.94
CA GLU A 274 10.38 -7.42 12.17
C GLU A 274 11.05 -6.31 11.38
N ILE A 275 12.08 -5.67 11.95
CA ILE A 275 12.86 -4.64 11.25
C ILE A 275 14.27 -5.18 11.02
N PHE A 276 14.73 -5.16 9.78
CA PHE A 276 16.05 -5.66 9.40
C PHE A 276 16.95 -4.55 8.87
N PRO A 277 18.29 -4.67 9.07
CA PRO A 277 19.23 -3.71 8.51
C PRO A 277 19.10 -3.69 6.97
N SER A 278 19.27 -2.53 6.38
CA SER A 278 19.15 -2.36 4.90
C SER A 278 20.15 -3.20 4.10
N SER A 279 21.28 -3.59 4.72
CA SER A 279 22.29 -4.47 4.12
C SER A 279 21.79 -5.90 3.84
N ILE A 280 20.68 -6.32 4.47
CA ILE A 280 20.12 -7.66 4.26
C ILE A 280 19.77 -7.97 2.81
N MET A 281 19.49 -6.93 2.01
CA MET A 281 19.21 -7.09 0.58
C MET A 281 20.46 -7.39 -0.26
N GLU A 282 21.64 -7.22 0.32
CA GLU A 282 22.94 -7.42 -0.33
C GLU A 282 23.58 -8.77 0.10
N GLU A 283 22.97 -9.44 1.09
CA GLU A 283 23.50 -10.69 1.64
C GLU A 283 23.05 -11.91 0.81
N PRO A 284 23.99 -12.85 0.51
CA PRO A 284 23.64 -14.07 -0.24
C PRO A 284 22.73 -15.03 0.51
N SER A 285 22.65 -14.93 1.85
CA SER A 285 21.82 -15.80 2.69
C SER A 285 21.17 -15.01 3.84
N PRO A 286 19.95 -14.52 3.63
CA PRO A 286 19.21 -13.74 4.63
C PRO A 286 18.82 -14.52 5.92
N LEU A 287 19.04 -15.83 5.97
CA LEU A 287 18.67 -16.69 7.11
C LEU A 287 19.45 -16.38 8.40
N SER A 288 20.64 -15.78 8.29
CA SER A 288 21.50 -15.44 9.45
C SER A 288 21.22 -14.05 10.02
N ALA A 289 20.48 -13.21 9.30
CA ALA A 289 20.24 -11.86 9.74
C ALA A 289 19.26 -11.81 10.92
N ARG A 290 19.60 -10.96 11.90
CA ARG A 290 18.76 -10.70 13.08
C ARG A 290 18.02 -9.36 12.90
N PRO A 291 16.78 -9.26 13.41
CA PRO A 291 16.12 -7.98 13.50
C PRO A 291 16.96 -6.97 14.29
N VAL A 292 16.89 -5.70 13.91
CA VAL A 292 17.50 -4.61 14.69
C VAL A 292 16.70 -4.37 15.97
N PRO A 293 17.32 -3.77 16.99
CA PRO A 293 16.62 -3.36 18.21
C PRO A 293 15.45 -2.40 17.93
N ASN A 294 14.46 -2.41 18.82
CA ASN A 294 13.36 -1.46 18.76
C ASN A 294 13.89 -0.02 18.75
N GLY A 295 13.32 0.82 17.87
CA GLY A 295 13.72 2.21 17.69
C GLY A 295 14.71 2.42 16.53
N GLU A 296 15.45 1.40 16.14
CA GLU A 296 16.36 1.49 14.99
C GLU A 296 15.60 1.34 13.66
N PRO A 297 15.91 2.18 12.64
CA PRO A 297 15.28 2.09 11.35
C PRO A 297 15.88 0.97 10.48
N GLY A 298 15.03 0.34 9.69
CA GLY A 298 15.44 -0.69 8.74
C GLY A 298 14.28 -1.12 7.84
N ILE A 299 14.48 -2.20 7.10
CA ILE A 299 13.48 -2.78 6.20
C ILE A 299 12.38 -3.45 7.02
N ILE A 300 11.14 -3.14 6.67
CA ILE A 300 9.95 -3.72 7.31
C ILE A 300 9.65 -5.07 6.69
N VAL A 301 9.63 -6.10 7.53
CA VAL A 301 9.26 -7.47 7.19
C VAL A 301 8.01 -7.87 7.98
N GLN A 302 7.00 -8.39 7.30
CA GLN A 302 5.67 -8.66 7.86
C GLN A 302 5.32 -10.13 7.87
N THR A 303 4.66 -10.56 8.96
CA THR A 303 3.99 -11.87 9.05
C THR A 303 2.56 -11.66 9.52
N SER A 304 1.59 -12.00 8.68
CA SER A 304 0.17 -11.86 9.00
C SER A 304 -0.37 -13.06 9.75
N LEU A 305 -1.03 -12.83 10.87
CA LEU A 305 -1.76 -13.85 11.63
C LEU A 305 -3.25 -13.92 11.26
N GLN A 306 -3.64 -13.25 10.18
CA GLN A 306 -5.02 -13.20 9.67
C GLN A 306 -5.24 -14.03 8.41
N ARG A 307 -4.17 -14.63 7.86
CA ARG A 307 -4.21 -15.33 6.57
C ARG A 307 -3.54 -16.69 6.67
N LEU A 308 -4.29 -17.74 6.36
CA LEU A 308 -3.79 -19.12 6.33
C LEU A 308 -3.76 -19.69 4.92
N ARG A 309 -4.83 -19.51 4.17
CA ARG A 309 -4.96 -20.14 2.85
C ARG A 309 -3.89 -19.65 1.86
N ASN A 310 -3.57 -18.36 1.90
CA ASN A 310 -2.45 -17.76 1.17
C ASN A 310 -1.64 -16.95 2.19
N PRO A 311 -0.78 -17.64 2.97
CA PRO A 311 -0.10 -17.03 4.11
C PRO A 311 0.90 -15.97 3.66
N VAL A 312 1.07 -14.95 4.49
CA VAL A 312 2.10 -13.92 4.33
C VAL A 312 3.05 -14.06 5.53
N VAL A 313 4.20 -14.68 5.30
CA VAL A 313 5.23 -14.96 6.30
C VAL A 313 6.53 -14.31 5.88
N ARG A 314 7.12 -13.50 6.76
CA ARG A 314 8.39 -12.79 6.55
C ARG A 314 8.48 -12.10 5.17
N TYR A 315 7.39 -11.43 4.81
CA TYR A 315 7.28 -10.68 3.56
C TYR A 315 7.99 -9.34 3.68
N ASN A 316 8.98 -9.12 2.83
CA ASN A 316 9.67 -7.85 2.70
C ASN A 316 8.78 -6.85 1.95
N THR A 317 8.32 -5.81 2.64
CA THR A 317 7.40 -4.81 2.08
C THR A 317 8.07 -3.84 1.13
N GLY A 318 9.39 -3.69 1.21
CA GLY A 318 10.16 -2.63 0.54
C GLY A 318 10.04 -1.26 1.22
N ASP A 319 9.40 -1.19 2.38
CA ASP A 319 9.27 0.03 3.17
C ASP A 319 10.34 0.07 4.26
N ILE A 320 10.76 1.28 4.64
CA ILE A 320 11.69 1.56 5.73
C ILE A 320 10.90 2.06 6.93
N GLY A 321 11.19 1.51 8.10
CA GLY A 321 10.54 1.93 9.34
C GLY A 321 11.24 1.43 10.59
N SER A 322 10.69 1.77 11.76
CA SER A 322 11.15 1.32 13.06
C SER A 322 9.98 1.03 13.99
N VAL A 323 10.13 0.06 14.88
CA VAL A 323 9.08 -0.32 15.85
C VAL A 323 9.38 0.30 17.21
N HIS A 324 8.36 0.85 17.86
CA HIS A 324 8.44 1.51 19.15
C HIS A 324 7.32 1.03 20.08
N ALA A 325 7.50 1.26 21.38
CA ALA A 325 6.43 1.09 22.37
C ALA A 325 5.33 2.13 22.16
N LEU A 326 4.12 1.79 22.59
CA LEU A 326 3.00 2.73 22.61
C LEU A 326 3.28 3.84 23.62
N PRO A 327 3.10 5.14 23.27
CA PRO A 327 3.34 6.26 24.20
C PRO A 327 2.32 6.28 25.35
N GLU A 328 2.76 6.74 26.53
CA GLU A 328 1.92 6.81 27.75
C GLU A 328 0.59 7.58 27.52
N ARG A 329 0.58 8.57 26.66
CA ARG A 329 -0.65 9.34 26.32
C ARG A 329 -1.79 8.48 25.77
N ALA A 330 -1.49 7.32 25.23
CA ALA A 330 -2.49 6.41 24.70
C ALA A 330 -3.24 5.64 25.82
N ARG A 331 -2.78 5.70 27.08
CA ARG A 331 -3.43 5.00 28.22
C ARG A 331 -4.86 5.46 28.47
N ASP A 332 -5.18 6.70 28.15
CA ASP A 332 -6.51 7.24 28.32
C ASP A 332 -7.53 6.72 27.29
N ILE A 333 -7.02 6.07 26.23
CA ILE A 333 -7.82 5.59 25.09
C ILE A 333 -7.83 4.08 25.03
N ILE A 334 -6.66 3.45 25.18
CA ILE A 334 -6.46 2.01 24.99
C ILE A 334 -6.77 1.25 26.27
N ALA A 335 -7.60 0.21 26.17
CA ALA A 335 -7.89 -0.68 27.27
C ALA A 335 -6.63 -1.36 27.81
N GLN A 336 -6.58 -1.61 29.14
CA GLN A 336 -5.39 -2.17 29.81
C GLN A 336 -5.00 -3.55 29.24
N GLU A 337 -5.97 -4.34 28.84
CA GLU A 337 -5.79 -5.68 28.24
C GLU A 337 -5.14 -5.65 26.86
N ASP A 338 -5.29 -4.55 26.12
CA ASP A 338 -4.72 -4.36 24.76
C ASP A 338 -3.34 -3.73 24.79
N TRP A 339 -2.98 -3.07 25.90
CA TRP A 339 -1.76 -2.28 26.02
C TRP A 339 -0.50 -3.03 25.64
N GLU A 340 -0.34 -4.26 26.13
CA GLU A 340 0.85 -5.08 25.90
C GLU A 340 0.97 -5.57 24.46
N HIS A 341 -0.13 -5.54 23.71
CA HIS A 341 -0.20 -6.05 22.34
C HIS A 341 0.01 -4.98 21.29
N LEU A 342 -0.16 -3.70 21.65
CA LEU A 342 -0.04 -2.61 20.69
C LEU A 342 1.39 -2.07 20.60
N ARG A 343 1.81 -1.76 19.37
CA ARG A 343 3.11 -1.15 19.07
C ARG A 343 2.94 -0.02 18.07
N VAL A 344 3.92 0.85 17.99
CA VAL A 344 4.00 1.92 17.00
C VAL A 344 5.00 1.53 15.93
N LEU A 345 4.55 1.49 14.68
CA LEU A 345 5.39 1.45 13.50
C LEU A 345 5.60 2.90 13.04
N ARG A 346 6.83 3.39 13.12
CA ARG A 346 7.23 4.65 12.49
C ARG A 346 7.66 4.36 11.08
N LEU A 347 6.86 4.79 10.11
CA LEU A 347 7.12 4.61 8.69
C LEU A 347 7.95 5.79 8.18
N HIS A 348 9.09 5.49 7.56
CA HIS A 348 10.00 6.47 6.95
C HIS A 348 9.79 6.60 5.43
N GLY A 349 8.92 5.78 4.85
CA GLY A 349 8.63 5.70 3.42
C GLY A 349 9.21 4.46 2.77
N ARG A 350 9.25 4.46 1.43
CA ARG A 350 9.85 3.36 0.67
C ARG A 350 11.34 3.54 0.50
N ASP A 351 12.02 2.42 0.37
CA ASP A 351 13.42 2.41 -0.03
C ASP A 351 13.55 2.90 -1.47
N ARG A 352 13.97 4.17 -1.61
CA ARG A 352 14.13 4.85 -2.91
C ARG A 352 15.20 4.24 -3.79
N ARG A 353 16.02 3.33 -3.28
CA ARG A 353 17.02 2.60 -4.08
C ARG A 353 16.36 1.66 -5.08
N PHE A 354 15.13 1.20 -4.81
CA PHE A 354 14.46 0.16 -5.60
C PHE A 354 13.22 0.64 -6.34
N SER A 355 12.60 1.76 -5.94
CA SER A 355 11.36 2.24 -6.55
C SER A 355 11.17 3.75 -6.39
N PHE A 356 10.31 4.33 -7.23
CA PHE A 356 9.80 5.68 -7.07
C PHE A 356 8.27 5.68 -7.08
N LYS A 357 7.67 6.75 -6.54
CA LYS A 357 6.22 6.93 -6.51
C LYS A 357 5.81 8.01 -7.49
N TRP A 358 4.78 7.76 -8.28
CA TRP A 358 4.12 8.76 -9.09
C TRP A 358 2.61 8.45 -9.15
N PHE A 359 1.78 9.47 -8.97
CA PHE A 359 0.31 9.39 -8.99
C PHE A 359 -0.23 8.18 -8.21
N ALA A 360 0.10 8.09 -6.90
CA ALA A 360 -0.28 7.01 -5.98
C ALA A 360 0.26 5.61 -6.30
N VAL A 361 0.98 5.41 -7.41
CA VAL A 361 1.54 4.12 -7.81
C VAL A 361 3.05 4.09 -7.58
N TYR A 362 3.55 2.97 -7.06
CA TYR A 362 4.99 2.72 -6.96
C TYR A 362 5.49 1.96 -8.17
N PHE A 363 6.58 2.47 -8.77
CA PHE A 363 7.25 1.88 -9.92
C PHE A 363 8.62 1.38 -9.48
N GLU A 364 8.82 0.08 -9.55
CA GLU A 364 10.11 -0.56 -9.27
C GLU A 364 11.08 -0.28 -10.42
N PHE A 365 12.30 0.16 -10.12
CA PHE A 365 13.31 0.45 -11.16
C PHE A 365 13.62 -0.75 -12.04
N GLU A 366 13.58 -1.97 -11.48
CA GLU A 366 13.79 -3.19 -12.25
C GLU A 366 12.69 -3.40 -13.30
N ASN A 367 11.42 -3.13 -12.95
CA ASN A 367 10.31 -3.25 -13.90
C ASN A 367 10.38 -2.18 -14.99
N VAL A 368 10.77 -0.95 -14.64
CA VAL A 368 11.01 0.12 -15.61
C VAL A 368 12.16 -0.27 -16.56
N ALA A 369 13.28 -0.77 -16.01
CA ALA A 369 14.40 -1.23 -16.81
C ALA A 369 14.01 -2.38 -17.75
N THR A 370 13.23 -3.35 -17.26
CA THR A 370 12.71 -4.47 -18.06
C THR A 370 11.85 -3.98 -19.23
N LEU A 371 10.96 -3.00 -18.98
CA LEU A 371 10.17 -2.38 -20.05
C LEU A 371 11.04 -1.72 -21.09
N MET A 372 12.01 -0.90 -20.65
CA MET A 372 12.85 -0.10 -21.53
C MET A 372 13.86 -0.95 -22.32
N GLN A 373 14.27 -2.10 -21.77
CA GLN A 373 15.23 -3.03 -22.39
C GLN A 373 14.55 -4.18 -23.14
N ALA A 374 13.21 -4.20 -23.19
CA ALA A 374 12.49 -5.28 -23.86
C ALA A 374 12.89 -5.39 -25.34
N GLU A 375 12.98 -6.62 -25.83
CA GLU A 375 13.30 -6.92 -27.22
C GLU A 375 12.34 -6.20 -28.18
N GLY A 376 12.87 -5.72 -29.32
CA GLY A 376 12.09 -5.02 -30.33
C GLY A 376 11.76 -3.55 -30.00
N THR A 377 12.08 -3.02 -28.81
CA THR A 377 11.82 -1.59 -28.48
C THR A 377 12.71 -0.62 -29.23
N GLY A 378 13.94 -1.02 -29.55
CA GLY A 378 14.96 -0.16 -30.14
C GLY A 378 15.48 0.95 -29.21
N ILE A 379 15.18 0.88 -27.91
CA ILE A 379 15.63 1.89 -26.94
C ILE A 379 17.13 1.71 -26.68
N LEU A 380 17.92 2.73 -27.02
CA LEU A 380 19.37 2.77 -26.79
C LEU A 380 19.72 3.35 -25.43
N GLN A 381 18.93 4.35 -24.97
CA GLN A 381 19.10 5.00 -23.67
C GLN A 381 17.75 5.53 -23.20
N TRP A 382 17.59 5.61 -21.88
CA TRP A 382 16.38 6.15 -21.28
C TRP A 382 16.68 6.82 -19.93
N GLN A 383 15.77 7.69 -19.51
CA GLN A 383 15.79 8.38 -18.23
C GLN A 383 14.36 8.67 -17.79
N VAL A 384 14.08 8.53 -16.50
CA VAL A 384 12.84 8.94 -15.88
C VAL A 384 13.10 10.15 -14.98
N ILE A 385 12.28 11.18 -15.10
CA ILE A 385 12.38 12.42 -14.32
C ILE A 385 11.07 12.67 -13.61
N LEU A 386 11.12 12.79 -12.28
CA LEU A 386 10.05 13.38 -11.49
C LEU A 386 10.34 14.87 -11.30
N ASP A 387 9.33 15.69 -11.50
CA ASP A 387 9.42 17.13 -11.31
C ASP A 387 8.11 17.66 -10.69
N THR A 388 8.12 18.88 -10.20
CA THR A 388 6.93 19.54 -9.68
C THR A 388 6.33 20.43 -10.76
N LEU A 389 5.02 20.35 -10.97
CA LEU A 389 4.31 21.24 -11.89
C LEU A 389 4.39 22.69 -11.36
N LYS A 390 4.89 23.63 -12.16
CA LYS A 390 5.15 25.03 -11.76
C LYS A 390 3.95 25.76 -11.13
N SER A 391 2.74 25.33 -11.44
CA SER A 391 1.49 25.96 -11.00
C SER A 391 0.72 25.17 -9.93
N SER A 392 1.25 24.03 -9.50
CA SER A 392 0.54 23.09 -8.62
C SER A 392 1.55 22.20 -7.90
N PRO A 393 1.25 21.72 -6.68
CA PRO A 393 2.10 20.75 -5.98
C PRO A 393 2.07 19.34 -6.59
N GLN A 394 1.46 19.18 -7.77
CA GLN A 394 1.39 17.89 -8.45
C GLN A 394 2.74 17.51 -9.04
N THR A 395 3.07 16.22 -8.93
CA THR A 395 4.29 15.65 -9.50
C THR A 395 4.07 15.25 -10.95
N THR A 396 4.91 15.74 -11.86
CA THR A 396 4.97 15.32 -13.25
C THR A 396 5.96 14.18 -13.42
N LEU A 397 5.73 13.33 -14.44
CA LEU A 397 6.62 12.25 -14.84
C LEU A 397 7.01 12.43 -16.30
N GLU A 398 8.30 12.65 -16.57
CA GLU A 398 8.86 12.66 -17.93
C GLU A 398 9.68 11.40 -18.16
N VAL A 399 9.44 10.74 -19.29
CA VAL A 399 10.26 9.62 -19.77
C VAL A 399 11.03 10.08 -21.01
N ARG A 400 12.34 10.24 -20.89
CA ARG A 400 13.21 10.55 -22.02
C ARG A 400 13.77 9.28 -22.65
N ILE A 401 13.78 9.23 -23.97
CA ILE A 401 14.15 8.04 -24.73
C ILE A 401 15.03 8.44 -25.91
N LEU A 402 16.22 7.84 -26.01
CA LEU A 402 16.99 7.78 -27.23
C LEU A 402 16.71 6.43 -27.90
N ARG A 403 16.22 6.46 -29.13
CA ARG A 403 15.83 5.26 -29.88
C ARG A 403 16.67 5.10 -31.14
N ALA A 404 16.96 3.84 -31.49
CA ALA A 404 17.56 3.52 -32.77
C ALA A 404 16.64 3.96 -33.93
N ILE A 405 17.22 4.28 -35.06
CA ILE A 405 16.48 4.60 -36.29
C ILE A 405 15.61 3.39 -36.65
N ASP A 406 14.38 3.66 -37.08
CA ASP A 406 13.40 2.62 -37.45
C ASP A 406 14.00 1.70 -38.53
N ARG A 407 13.94 0.41 -38.23
CA ARG A 407 14.38 -0.68 -39.11
C ARG A 407 13.49 -1.89 -38.92
N GLU A 408 13.53 -2.81 -39.87
CA GLU A 408 12.80 -4.06 -39.81
C GLU A 408 13.09 -4.82 -38.49
N GLY A 409 12.03 -5.34 -37.83
CA GLY A 409 12.12 -6.03 -36.54
C GLY A 409 11.90 -5.14 -35.31
N LEU A 410 11.86 -3.81 -35.45
CA LEU A 410 11.47 -2.92 -34.34
C LEU A 410 9.97 -2.62 -34.35
N GLN A 411 9.37 -2.58 -33.16
CA GLN A 411 7.99 -2.10 -33.02
C GLN A 411 7.89 -0.62 -33.42
N SER A 412 6.71 -0.18 -33.86
CA SER A 412 6.52 1.22 -34.25
C SER A 412 6.64 2.16 -33.04
N LYS A 413 6.93 3.43 -33.29
CA LYS A 413 7.02 4.46 -32.25
C LYS A 413 5.69 4.58 -31.47
N GLU A 414 4.56 4.49 -32.19
CA GLU A 414 3.22 4.55 -31.60
C GLU A 414 2.95 3.35 -30.70
N ALA A 415 3.35 2.15 -31.11
CA ALA A 415 3.23 0.93 -30.31
C ALA A 415 4.08 1.02 -29.01
N LEU A 416 5.30 1.56 -29.11
CA LEU A 416 6.17 1.79 -27.97
C LEU A 416 5.56 2.82 -26.99
N VAL A 417 5.06 3.96 -27.51
CA VAL A 417 4.39 5.00 -26.71
C VAL A 417 3.19 4.40 -25.98
N LYS A 418 2.35 3.64 -26.70
CA LYS A 418 1.18 2.97 -26.09
C LYS A 418 1.61 2.02 -24.94
N LYS A 419 2.66 1.24 -25.15
CA LYS A 419 3.20 0.30 -24.14
C LYS A 419 3.71 1.03 -22.90
N ILE A 420 4.44 2.14 -23.07
CA ILE A 420 4.95 2.96 -21.96
C ILE A 420 3.79 3.63 -21.21
N ARG A 421 2.83 4.21 -21.91
CA ARG A 421 1.64 4.82 -21.31
C ARG A 421 0.86 3.82 -20.46
N LEU A 422 0.70 2.60 -20.97
CA LEU A 422 0.01 1.52 -20.25
C LEU A 422 0.79 1.08 -19.01
N PHE A 423 2.12 0.97 -19.11
CA PHE A 423 2.98 0.62 -17.97
C PHE A 423 2.87 1.64 -16.83
N PHE A 424 2.87 2.94 -17.15
CA PHE A 424 2.76 4.00 -16.15
C PHE A 424 1.32 4.27 -15.72
N ASN A 425 0.36 3.41 -16.10
CA ASN A 425 -1.04 3.48 -15.71
C ASN A 425 -1.66 4.86 -15.98
N LEU A 426 -1.51 5.33 -17.24
CA LEU A 426 -2.09 6.61 -17.61
C LEU A 426 -3.60 6.53 -17.72
N LEU A 427 -4.24 7.43 -16.99
CA LEU A 427 -5.67 7.65 -16.93
C LEU A 427 -5.97 9.09 -17.40
N PRO A 428 -7.19 9.43 -17.76
CA PRO A 428 -7.54 10.81 -18.12
C PRO A 428 -7.14 11.84 -17.06
N GLU A 429 -7.17 11.43 -15.77
CA GLU A 429 -6.89 12.30 -14.63
C GLU A 429 -5.40 12.65 -14.48
N ASN A 430 -4.48 11.79 -14.94
CA ASN A 430 -3.03 12.00 -14.80
C ASN A 430 -2.30 12.20 -16.13
N GLU A 431 -3.01 12.14 -17.26
CA GLU A 431 -2.40 12.26 -18.58
C GLU A 431 -1.64 13.58 -18.77
N HIS A 432 -2.19 14.68 -18.24
CA HIS A 432 -1.57 16.01 -18.30
C HIS A 432 -0.29 16.14 -17.46
N LEU A 433 -0.02 15.18 -16.57
CA LEU A 433 1.17 15.10 -15.72
C LEU A 433 2.28 14.20 -16.31
N PHE A 434 2.01 13.61 -17.48
CA PHE A 434 2.92 12.64 -18.09
C PHE A 434 3.43 13.11 -19.45
N GLN A 435 4.73 12.95 -19.67
CA GLN A 435 5.36 13.28 -20.95
C GLN A 435 6.35 12.19 -21.39
N ILE A 436 6.36 11.89 -22.69
CA ILE A 436 7.43 11.11 -23.34
C ILE A 436 8.18 12.02 -24.29
N THR A 437 9.50 12.15 -24.06
CA THR A 437 10.39 12.96 -24.89
C THR A 437 11.37 12.04 -25.63
N PHE A 438 11.29 12.01 -26.95
CA PHE A 438 12.32 11.37 -27.77
C PHE A 438 13.44 12.38 -28.00
N VAL A 439 14.66 11.97 -27.62
CA VAL A 439 15.86 12.78 -27.76
C VAL A 439 16.71 12.28 -28.93
N ASP A 440 17.43 13.18 -29.59
CA ASP A 440 18.24 12.85 -30.77
C ASP A 440 19.59 12.27 -30.42
N ASP A 441 20.10 12.63 -29.22
CA ASP A 441 21.43 12.19 -28.75
C ASP A 441 21.49 12.11 -27.21
N ILE A 442 22.69 11.74 -26.71
CA ILE A 442 22.97 11.63 -25.25
C ILE A 442 22.99 13.02 -24.56
N GLY A 443 23.05 14.13 -25.29
CA GLY A 443 22.96 15.48 -24.74
C GLY A 443 21.57 15.81 -24.19
N GLY A 444 20.52 15.12 -24.66
CA GLY A 444 19.15 15.27 -24.17
C GLY A 444 18.88 14.66 -22.78
N PHE A 445 19.88 14.02 -22.16
CA PHE A 445 19.74 13.41 -20.83
C PHE A 445 20.51 14.18 -19.76
N GLU A 446 20.03 14.10 -18.54
CA GLU A 446 20.81 14.53 -17.37
C GLU A 446 21.87 13.50 -17.01
N LYS A 447 23.05 14.01 -16.67
CA LYS A 447 24.22 13.20 -16.38
C LYS A 447 24.65 13.36 -14.92
N SER A 448 25.34 12.33 -14.40
CA SER A 448 25.96 12.40 -13.08
C SER A 448 26.92 13.58 -12.96
N GLY A 449 27.25 13.97 -11.72
CA GLY A 449 28.18 15.06 -11.45
C GLY A 449 29.55 14.94 -12.13
N THR A 450 29.95 13.72 -12.54
CA THR A 450 31.15 13.48 -13.39
C THR A 450 30.93 13.75 -14.89
N GLY A 451 29.68 14.03 -15.28
CA GLY A 451 29.29 14.35 -16.66
C GLY A 451 29.31 13.18 -17.67
N THR A 452 29.67 11.98 -17.24
CA THR A 452 29.87 10.84 -18.13
C THR A 452 28.72 9.85 -18.17
N LYS A 453 27.99 9.66 -17.05
CA LYS A 453 26.96 8.64 -16.96
C LYS A 453 25.57 9.27 -16.95
N VAL A 454 24.68 8.82 -17.85
CA VAL A 454 23.25 9.18 -17.83
C VAL A 454 22.61 8.63 -16.54
N MET A 455 21.99 9.51 -15.77
CA MET A 455 21.19 9.12 -14.61
C MET A 455 19.90 8.45 -15.08
N LYS A 456 19.61 7.25 -14.62
CA LYS A 456 18.38 6.54 -15.01
C LYS A 456 17.13 7.11 -14.39
N PHE A 457 17.28 7.74 -13.23
CA PHE A 457 16.21 8.38 -12.49
C PHE A 457 16.70 9.72 -11.91
N VAL A 458 15.88 10.75 -12.05
CA VAL A 458 16.11 12.10 -11.53
C VAL A 458 14.87 12.52 -10.76
N ASP A 459 15.03 12.83 -9.49
CA ASP A 459 13.97 13.36 -8.63
C ASP A 459 14.26 14.85 -8.37
N ARG A 460 13.40 15.72 -8.88
CA ARG A 460 13.44 17.18 -8.71
C ARG A 460 12.33 17.68 -7.77
N THR A 461 11.63 16.77 -7.10
CA THR A 461 10.50 17.13 -6.24
C THR A 461 10.93 17.59 -4.85
N HIS A 462 12.24 17.68 -4.58
CA HIS A 462 12.85 18.04 -3.30
C HIS A 462 13.76 19.25 -3.40
#